data_6559b87fd13aa9c6921b17af02083ea6
#
_entry.id   6559b87fd13aa9c6921b17af02083ea6
#
_cell.length_a   1.000
_cell.length_b   1.000
_cell.length_c   1.000
_cell.angle_alpha   90.00
_cell.angle_beta   90.00
_cell.angle_gamma   90.00
#
_symmetry.space_group_name_H-M   'P 1'
#
loop_
_entity.id
_entity.type
_entity.pdbx_description
1 polymer ?
#
loop_
_entity_poly.entity_id
_entity_poly.type
_entity_poly.pdbx_seq_one_letter_code
_entity_poly.pdbx_strand_id
1 'polypeptide(L)'
;MITIKKGLDVPVKGAPQQVIHDGPSITTVATLGEEFVGMRPTMFVKVGDSVKKGQVIFEDKKNPGVKFTAQAAGVVKEINRGEKRVLQSVVLEIKKEIDGDDQITFASYPASELGSISREIVVNNLVESGLWTALRTRPFSKVPAIDSTATAIFVSAMDTNPLAANPEVVIGEQAQAFKNGLTILSRLTSGEVFVNKAPGANIPVAGAVQVNEFAGKHPAGLVGTHIHFLKPASSEKFVWHLGYQDVIAFGKLFTSGELDSTRVISLAGPAAKKPRLIRTILGASTAELTAGEATDGELRVVSGSLLMGSTATAVHGYLGRYHVQVVLILEGREKELIGYMYPGPNKFSVTRAYMSHFFPKKLFNMTTTTNGSERAMVPIGNFERVMPLDILPTMLLRDLVAGDTDTAQKLGALELDEEDLALCTFVCPGKTD
;
A
#
# COMPACT_ATOMS: atom_id res chain seq x y z
N MET A 1 -10.93 -20.69 8.27
CA MET A 1 -9.64 -20.53 7.55
C MET A 1 -9.87 -20.80 6.07
N ILE A 2 -9.42 -19.88 5.22
CA ILE A 2 -9.48 -19.97 3.76
C ILE A 2 -8.06 -20.22 3.23
N THR A 3 -7.88 -21.26 2.40
CA THR A 3 -6.56 -21.63 1.91
C THR A 3 -6.45 -21.30 0.42
N ILE A 4 -5.56 -20.38 0.10
CA ILE A 4 -5.25 -19.96 -1.26
C ILE A 4 -4.23 -20.93 -1.87
N LYS A 5 -4.64 -21.66 -2.91
CA LYS A 5 -3.83 -22.71 -3.54
C LYS A 5 -2.94 -22.20 -4.67
N LYS A 6 -3.41 -21.20 -5.43
CA LYS A 6 -2.67 -20.57 -6.53
C LYS A 6 -1.90 -19.37 -6.00
N GLY A 7 -0.76 -19.09 -6.59
CA GLY A 7 0.10 -17.97 -6.18
C GLY A 7 1.59 -18.30 -6.27
N LEU A 8 2.41 -17.32 -5.94
CA LEU A 8 3.86 -17.44 -5.97
C LEU A 8 4.49 -16.54 -4.90
N ASP A 9 5.25 -17.13 -3.99
CA ASP A 9 6.16 -16.36 -3.16
C ASP A 9 7.42 -16.05 -3.97
N VAL A 10 7.67 -14.80 -4.28
CA VAL A 10 8.83 -14.38 -5.07
C VAL A 10 10.10 -14.60 -4.26
N PRO A 11 11.03 -15.48 -4.72
CA PRO A 11 12.21 -15.85 -3.93
C PRO A 11 13.32 -14.81 -4.01
N VAL A 12 13.07 -13.61 -3.50
CA VAL A 12 14.00 -12.48 -3.49
C VAL A 12 14.77 -12.41 -2.19
N LYS A 13 16.07 -12.09 -2.26
CA LYS A 13 16.90 -11.84 -1.08
C LYS A 13 16.61 -10.49 -0.45
N GLY A 14 17.04 -10.31 0.81
CA GLY A 14 16.97 -9.03 1.49
C GLY A 14 15.70 -8.85 2.31
N ALA A 15 15.12 -9.95 2.81
CA ALA A 15 13.99 -9.89 3.74
C ALA A 15 14.37 -9.14 5.04
N PRO A 16 13.48 -8.30 5.59
CA PRO A 16 13.78 -7.52 6.77
C PRO A 16 13.79 -8.38 8.04
N GLN A 17 14.66 -8.03 8.97
CA GLN A 17 14.51 -8.47 10.34
C GLN A 17 13.20 -7.90 10.90
N GLN A 18 12.38 -8.75 11.50
CA GLN A 18 11.07 -8.38 12.04
C GLN A 18 11.18 -7.73 13.43
N VAL A 19 12.07 -6.75 13.54
CA VAL A 19 12.31 -5.92 14.72
C VAL A 19 12.23 -4.46 14.29
N ILE A 20 11.46 -3.67 15.03
CA ILE A 20 11.25 -2.26 14.73
C ILE A 20 12.40 -1.46 15.34
N HIS A 21 13.07 -0.68 14.50
CA HIS A 21 14.11 0.27 14.89
C HIS A 21 13.64 1.69 14.60
N ASP A 22 14.20 2.66 15.29
CA ASP A 22 13.99 4.05 14.92
C ASP A 22 14.69 4.35 13.60
N GLY A 23 13.99 5.03 12.72
CA GLY A 23 14.53 5.47 11.43
C GLY A 23 15.35 6.75 11.55
N PRO A 24 15.93 7.21 10.44
CA PRO A 24 16.64 8.48 10.39
C PRO A 24 15.68 9.66 10.64
N SER A 25 16.23 10.79 11.08
CA SER A 25 15.48 12.04 11.17
C SER A 25 15.10 12.51 9.78
N ILE A 26 13.81 12.74 9.55
CA ILE A 26 13.27 13.18 8.27
C ILE A 26 13.10 14.69 8.30
N THR A 27 13.57 15.36 7.27
CA THR A 27 13.47 16.83 7.12
C THR A 27 12.42 17.25 6.11
N THR A 28 12.05 16.35 5.18
CA THR A 28 11.04 16.63 4.16
C THR A 28 10.02 15.50 4.03
N VAL A 29 8.77 15.90 3.88
CA VAL A 29 7.65 14.97 3.60
C VAL A 29 6.84 15.48 2.43
N ALA A 30 6.13 14.58 1.75
CA ALA A 30 5.24 15.00 0.68
C ALA A 30 3.91 14.21 0.68
N THR A 31 2.88 14.87 0.16
CA THR A 31 1.64 14.22 -0.29
C THR A 31 1.73 14.05 -1.80
N LEU A 32 1.69 12.81 -2.27
CA LEU A 32 1.71 12.47 -3.70
C LEU A 32 0.28 12.49 -4.24
N GLY A 33 0.03 13.34 -5.24
CA GLY A 33 -1.33 13.56 -5.74
C GLY A 33 -1.85 12.43 -6.63
N GLU A 34 -0.97 11.77 -7.38
CA GLU A 34 -1.32 10.73 -8.35
C GLU A 34 -1.78 9.42 -7.70
N GLU A 35 -1.50 9.22 -6.40
CA GLU A 35 -1.97 8.05 -5.64
C GLU A 35 -3.49 8.08 -5.37
N PHE A 36 -4.12 9.22 -5.53
CA PHE A 36 -5.55 9.40 -5.28
C PHE A 36 -6.31 9.42 -6.62
N VAL A 37 -6.84 8.27 -7.01
CA VAL A 37 -7.48 8.03 -8.30
C VAL A 37 -8.59 9.05 -8.61
N GLY A 38 -8.40 9.83 -9.67
CA GLY A 38 -9.37 10.82 -10.16
C GLY A 38 -9.42 12.14 -9.37
N MET A 39 -8.58 12.30 -8.33
CA MET A 39 -8.52 13.50 -7.50
C MET A 39 -8.12 14.74 -8.31
N ARG A 40 -8.77 15.87 -8.04
CA ARG A 40 -8.39 17.18 -8.57
C ARG A 40 -8.33 18.21 -7.44
N PRO A 41 -7.14 18.72 -7.10
CA PRO A 41 -6.97 19.54 -5.90
C PRO A 41 -7.48 20.97 -6.09
N THR A 42 -8.21 21.46 -5.11
CA THR A 42 -8.39 22.88 -4.80
C THR A 42 -7.41 23.22 -3.70
N MET A 43 -6.32 23.93 -4.05
CA MET A 43 -5.25 24.28 -3.09
C MET A 43 -5.68 25.37 -2.13
N PHE A 44 -5.37 25.18 -0.86
CA PHE A 44 -5.53 26.21 0.19
C PHE A 44 -4.21 26.81 0.64
N VAL A 45 -3.10 26.27 0.14
CA VAL A 45 -1.75 26.75 0.47
C VAL A 45 -0.96 27.05 -0.80
N LYS A 46 0.07 27.86 -0.65
CA LYS A 46 1.08 28.19 -1.69
C LYS A 46 2.48 27.94 -1.15
N VAL A 47 3.45 27.90 -2.03
CA VAL A 47 4.87 27.79 -1.66
C VAL A 47 5.27 28.94 -0.74
N GLY A 48 5.93 28.62 0.36
CA GLY A 48 6.33 29.55 1.42
C GLY A 48 5.36 29.68 2.58
N ASP A 49 4.14 29.11 2.48
CA ASP A 49 3.21 29.14 3.61
C ASP A 49 3.65 28.19 4.72
N SER A 50 3.54 28.64 5.97
CA SER A 50 3.69 27.81 7.15
C SER A 50 2.40 27.04 7.42
N VAL A 51 2.50 25.75 7.75
CA VAL A 51 1.37 24.89 8.07
C VAL A 51 1.58 24.17 9.38
N LYS A 52 0.51 23.96 10.12
CA LYS A 52 0.47 23.10 11.30
C LYS A 52 0.24 21.66 10.88
N LYS A 53 0.67 20.71 11.67
CA LYS A 53 0.32 19.29 11.50
C LYS A 53 -1.21 19.13 11.61
N GLY A 54 -1.82 18.43 10.65
CA GLY A 54 -3.28 18.29 10.56
C GLY A 54 -4.00 19.46 9.88
N GLN A 55 -3.30 20.54 9.49
CA GLN A 55 -3.90 21.63 8.75
C GLN A 55 -4.23 21.23 7.31
N VAL A 56 -5.40 21.61 6.81
CA VAL A 56 -5.83 21.31 5.44
C VAL A 56 -4.92 22.03 4.44
N ILE A 57 -4.37 21.27 3.49
CA ILE A 57 -3.50 21.79 2.42
C ILE A 57 -4.23 21.89 1.08
N PHE A 58 -5.14 20.96 0.80
CA PHE A 58 -6.05 21.01 -0.34
C PHE A 58 -7.28 20.14 -0.10
N GLU A 59 -8.28 20.31 -0.95
CA GLU A 59 -9.52 19.53 -0.99
C GLU A 59 -9.72 18.95 -2.40
N ASP A 60 -10.38 17.78 -2.49
CA ASP A 60 -10.70 17.20 -3.79
C ASP A 60 -11.95 17.84 -4.40
N LYS A 61 -11.75 18.60 -5.48
CA LYS A 61 -12.85 19.20 -6.24
C LYS A 61 -13.84 18.17 -6.84
N LYS A 62 -13.35 16.94 -7.09
CA LYS A 62 -14.16 15.87 -7.69
C LYS A 62 -14.92 15.03 -6.66
N ASN A 63 -14.47 15.09 -5.42
CA ASN A 63 -15.09 14.47 -4.26
C ASN A 63 -15.24 15.52 -3.17
N PRO A 64 -16.25 16.42 -3.27
CA PRO A 64 -16.36 17.60 -2.42
C PRO A 64 -16.35 17.27 -0.92
N GLY A 65 -15.62 18.05 -0.16
CA GLY A 65 -15.47 17.89 1.29
C GLY A 65 -14.33 16.97 1.70
N VAL A 66 -13.78 16.14 0.82
CA VAL A 66 -12.61 15.30 1.14
C VAL A 66 -11.36 16.15 1.26
N LYS A 67 -10.83 16.25 2.48
CA LYS A 67 -9.68 17.08 2.86
C LYS A 67 -8.39 16.30 2.91
N PHE A 68 -7.32 16.94 2.49
CA PHE A 68 -5.95 16.46 2.59
C PHE A 68 -5.18 17.40 3.52
N THR A 69 -4.55 16.83 4.53
CA THR A 69 -3.92 17.58 5.62
C THR A 69 -2.42 17.38 5.66
N ALA A 70 -1.71 18.34 6.25
CA ALA A 70 -0.27 18.26 6.45
C ALA A 70 0.10 17.16 7.45
N GLN A 71 1.05 16.28 7.06
CA GLN A 71 1.53 15.17 7.88
C GLN A 71 2.45 15.63 9.02
N ALA A 72 3.04 16.83 8.89
CA ALA A 72 3.92 17.44 9.85
C ALA A 72 3.75 18.98 9.83
N ALA A 73 4.15 19.62 10.92
CA ALA A 73 4.30 21.08 10.94
C ALA A 73 5.53 21.48 10.13
N GLY A 74 5.42 22.54 9.35
CA GLY A 74 6.52 22.97 8.50
C GLY A 74 6.14 24.07 7.53
N VAL A 75 6.95 24.20 6.47
CA VAL A 75 6.74 25.19 5.40
C VAL A 75 6.51 24.45 4.09
N VAL A 76 5.55 24.90 3.30
CA VAL A 76 5.32 24.40 1.94
C VAL A 76 6.51 24.77 1.07
N LYS A 77 7.34 23.79 0.75
CA LYS A 77 8.57 23.97 0.00
C LYS A 77 8.33 23.98 -1.50
N GLU A 78 7.50 23.04 -1.98
CA GLU A 78 7.23 22.86 -3.41
C GLU A 78 5.78 22.39 -3.62
N ILE A 79 5.20 22.78 -4.76
CA ILE A 79 3.95 22.25 -5.28
C ILE A 79 4.22 21.84 -6.73
N ASN A 80 4.46 20.57 -6.93
CA ASN A 80 4.85 20.02 -8.23
C ASN A 80 3.63 19.61 -9.05
N ARG A 81 3.61 20.01 -10.32
CA ARG A 81 2.54 19.70 -11.26
C ARG A 81 3.11 19.17 -12.56
N GLY A 82 2.55 18.05 -13.02
CA GLY A 82 2.87 17.42 -14.28
C GLY A 82 2.04 17.97 -15.46
N GLU A 83 1.97 17.19 -16.51
CA GLU A 83 1.16 17.50 -17.68
C GLU A 83 -0.30 17.76 -17.30
N LYS A 84 -0.95 18.63 -18.08
CA LYS A 84 -2.36 19.04 -17.84
C LYS A 84 -2.61 19.53 -16.40
N ARG A 85 -1.55 19.98 -15.70
CA ARG A 85 -1.56 20.49 -14.32
C ARG A 85 -1.99 19.45 -13.28
N VAL A 86 -1.80 18.16 -13.55
CA VAL A 86 -2.01 17.09 -12.56
C VAL A 86 -1.08 17.35 -11.38
N LEU A 87 -1.59 17.25 -10.15
CA LEU A 87 -0.78 17.38 -8.94
C LEU A 87 0.10 16.15 -8.80
N GLN A 88 1.41 16.34 -8.78
CA GLN A 88 2.39 15.28 -8.55
C GLN A 88 2.74 15.20 -7.07
N SER A 89 3.18 16.31 -6.47
CA SER A 89 3.47 16.32 -5.03
C SER A 89 3.31 17.71 -4.42
N VAL A 90 2.94 17.74 -3.13
CA VAL A 90 3.05 18.89 -2.24
C VAL A 90 4.10 18.55 -1.20
N VAL A 91 5.26 19.23 -1.27
CA VAL A 91 6.41 18.97 -0.40
C VAL A 91 6.42 19.95 0.76
N LEU A 92 6.56 19.42 1.98
CA LEU A 92 6.70 20.20 3.20
C LEU A 92 8.14 20.02 3.74
N GLU A 93 8.78 21.12 4.09
CA GLU A 93 10.00 21.12 4.91
C GLU A 93 9.59 21.16 6.38
N ILE A 94 9.96 20.12 7.12
CA ILE A 94 9.52 19.93 8.51
C ILE A 94 10.19 20.98 9.40
N LYS A 95 9.43 21.60 10.28
CA LYS A 95 9.96 22.46 11.33
C LYS A 95 10.73 21.63 12.35
N LYS A 96 11.94 22.07 12.73
CA LYS A 96 12.83 21.30 13.63
C LYS A 96 12.33 21.22 15.07
N GLU A 97 11.66 22.27 15.52
CA GLU A 97 11.08 22.37 16.86
C GLU A 97 9.57 22.42 16.71
N ILE A 98 8.86 21.54 17.39
CA ILE A 98 7.41 21.46 17.42
C ILE A 98 6.96 21.98 18.78
N ASP A 99 6.35 23.15 18.79
CA ASP A 99 5.63 23.67 19.94
C ASP A 99 4.22 23.04 19.99
N GLY A 100 3.56 23.07 21.14
CA GLY A 100 2.21 22.54 21.28
C GLY A 100 1.17 23.21 20.36
N ASP A 101 1.47 24.42 19.86
CA ASP A 101 0.63 25.15 18.90
C ASP A 101 0.90 24.76 17.42
N ASP A 102 1.85 23.88 17.14
CA ASP A 102 2.21 23.46 15.78
C ASP A 102 1.35 22.31 15.25
N GLN A 103 0.29 21.93 15.93
CA GLN A 103 -0.65 20.90 15.48
C GLN A 103 -2.11 21.31 15.68
N ILE A 104 -2.98 20.78 14.83
CA ILE A 104 -4.43 20.89 14.97
C ILE A 104 -4.90 19.81 15.95
N THR A 105 -5.69 20.19 16.93
CA THR A 105 -6.36 19.26 17.84
C THR A 105 -7.75 18.94 17.31
N PHE A 106 -8.08 17.66 17.28
CA PHE A 106 -9.36 17.13 16.82
C PHE A 106 -10.19 16.63 17.99
N ALA A 107 -11.44 16.24 17.73
CA ALA A 107 -12.30 15.68 18.76
C ALA A 107 -11.74 14.33 19.27
N SER A 108 -11.67 14.20 20.60
CA SER A 108 -11.24 12.97 21.28
C SER A 108 -12.27 12.50 22.29
N TYR A 109 -12.26 11.21 22.55
CA TYR A 109 -13.25 10.54 23.37
C TYR A 109 -12.58 9.48 24.25
N PRO A 110 -13.09 9.23 25.47
CA PRO A 110 -12.66 8.10 26.27
C PRO A 110 -12.83 6.78 25.48
N ALA A 111 -11.89 5.85 25.64
CA ALA A 111 -11.94 4.56 24.93
C ALA A 111 -13.25 3.77 25.18
N SER A 112 -13.85 3.95 26.35
CA SER A 112 -15.14 3.32 26.73
C SER A 112 -16.33 3.86 25.92
N GLU A 113 -16.23 5.06 25.36
CA GLU A 113 -17.33 5.72 24.65
C GLU A 113 -17.25 5.52 23.13
N LEU A 114 -16.13 5.04 22.59
CA LEU A 114 -15.93 4.90 21.15
C LEU A 114 -17.01 4.09 20.44
N GLY A 115 -17.55 3.08 21.11
CA GLY A 115 -18.62 2.23 20.58
C GLY A 115 -19.98 2.92 20.49
N SER A 116 -20.20 4.05 21.16
CA SER A 116 -21.46 4.79 21.19
C SER A 116 -21.48 6.05 20.31
N ILE A 117 -20.32 6.42 19.75
CA ILE A 117 -20.19 7.61 18.89
C ILE A 117 -21.04 7.42 17.62
N SER A 118 -21.76 8.49 17.21
CA SER A 118 -22.53 8.43 15.98
C SER A 118 -21.65 8.38 14.73
N ARG A 119 -22.15 7.77 13.64
CA ARG A 119 -21.44 7.73 12.36
C ARG A 119 -21.05 9.13 11.86
N GLU A 120 -21.94 10.09 12.01
CA GLU A 120 -21.71 11.48 11.58
C GLU A 120 -20.49 12.10 12.26
N ILE A 121 -20.35 11.93 13.56
CA ILE A 121 -19.19 12.39 14.33
C ILE A 121 -17.91 11.71 13.84
N VAL A 122 -17.97 10.39 13.60
CA VAL A 122 -16.82 9.63 13.10
C VAL A 122 -16.39 10.13 11.72
N VAL A 123 -17.34 10.28 10.79
CA VAL A 123 -17.05 10.78 9.42
C VAL A 123 -16.45 12.18 9.50
N ASN A 124 -17.07 13.09 10.25
CA ASN A 124 -16.59 14.47 10.36
C ASN A 124 -15.15 14.54 10.90
N ASN A 125 -14.84 13.80 11.97
CA ASN A 125 -13.51 13.80 12.57
C ASN A 125 -12.44 13.20 11.62
N LEU A 126 -12.77 12.14 10.88
CA LEU A 126 -11.88 11.54 9.88
C LEU A 126 -11.66 12.48 8.68
N VAL A 127 -12.68 13.20 8.26
CA VAL A 127 -12.59 14.18 7.16
C VAL A 127 -11.75 15.37 7.56
N GLU A 128 -12.02 15.97 8.72
CA GLU A 128 -11.29 17.15 9.20
C GLU A 128 -9.80 16.85 9.44
N SER A 129 -9.48 15.67 9.95
CA SER A 129 -8.10 15.23 10.16
C SER A 129 -7.37 14.77 8.87
N GLY A 130 -8.09 14.62 7.74
CA GLY A 130 -7.56 14.04 6.50
C GLY A 130 -7.42 12.51 6.52
N LEU A 131 -7.70 11.85 7.64
CA LEU A 131 -7.61 10.38 7.72
C LEU A 131 -8.70 9.65 6.91
N TRP A 132 -9.77 10.37 6.48
CA TRP A 132 -10.74 9.81 5.54
C TRP A 132 -10.08 9.26 4.27
N THR A 133 -8.99 9.87 3.82
CA THR A 133 -8.21 9.44 2.66
C THR A 133 -7.51 8.09 2.82
N ALA A 134 -7.50 7.51 4.02
CA ALA A 134 -7.02 6.15 4.27
C ALA A 134 -7.93 5.08 3.67
N LEU A 135 -9.21 5.38 3.57
CA LEU A 135 -10.21 4.49 3.01
C LEU A 135 -10.14 4.49 1.47
N ARG A 136 -10.14 3.30 0.89
CA ARG A 136 -10.25 3.10 -0.55
C ARG A 136 -11.45 2.21 -0.87
N THR A 137 -12.09 2.49 -1.99
CA THR A 137 -13.24 1.69 -2.45
C THR A 137 -12.79 0.53 -3.34
N ARG A 138 -13.55 -0.52 -3.39
CA ARG A 138 -13.63 -1.43 -4.53
C ARG A 138 -15.09 -1.44 -5.00
N PRO A 139 -15.37 -1.23 -6.26
CA PRO A 139 -14.47 -0.94 -7.39
C PRO A 139 -13.72 0.39 -7.31
N PHE A 140 -12.77 0.57 -8.24
CA PHE A 140 -12.10 1.80 -8.66
C PHE A 140 -11.02 2.36 -7.74
N SER A 141 -10.76 1.80 -6.57
CA SER A 141 -9.70 2.24 -5.63
C SER A 141 -9.69 3.75 -5.31
N LYS A 142 -10.88 4.38 -5.28
CA LYS A 142 -11.04 5.79 -4.98
C LYS A 142 -11.23 6.02 -3.48
N VAL A 143 -10.92 7.23 -3.03
CA VAL A 143 -11.38 7.70 -1.73
C VAL A 143 -12.91 7.78 -1.76
N PRO A 144 -13.62 7.17 -0.79
CA PRO A 144 -15.09 7.17 -0.81
C PRO A 144 -15.68 8.58 -0.65
N ALA A 145 -16.85 8.81 -1.27
CA ALA A 145 -17.60 10.02 -1.01
C ALA A 145 -18.08 10.06 0.45
N ILE A 146 -18.11 11.24 1.05
CA ILE A 146 -18.37 11.41 2.49
C ILE A 146 -19.78 10.93 2.88
N ASP A 147 -20.72 11.09 1.99
CA ASP A 147 -22.14 10.66 2.14
C ASP A 147 -22.37 9.20 1.78
N SER A 148 -21.38 8.53 1.19
CA SER A 148 -21.50 7.12 0.80
C SER A 148 -21.37 6.17 1.99
N THR A 149 -21.84 4.94 1.79
CA THR A 149 -21.72 3.84 2.77
C THR A 149 -21.16 2.59 2.10
N ALA A 150 -20.33 1.84 2.82
CA ALA A 150 -19.82 0.56 2.36
C ALA A 150 -20.77 -0.57 2.75
N THR A 151 -20.87 -1.58 1.88
CA THR A 151 -21.56 -2.85 2.21
C THR A 151 -20.73 -3.71 3.16
N ALA A 152 -19.42 -3.52 3.17
CA ALA A 152 -18.47 -4.08 4.12
C ALA A 152 -17.18 -3.26 4.15
N ILE A 153 -16.42 -3.36 5.26
CA ILE A 153 -15.08 -2.77 5.39
C ILE A 153 -14.07 -3.89 5.65
N PHE A 154 -12.97 -3.87 4.89
CA PHE A 154 -11.90 -4.85 4.99
C PHE A 154 -10.64 -4.25 5.61
N VAL A 155 -10.14 -4.89 6.65
CA VAL A 155 -8.86 -4.57 7.30
C VAL A 155 -7.89 -5.70 7.00
N SER A 156 -6.80 -5.37 6.32
CA SER A 156 -5.71 -6.31 6.06
C SER A 156 -4.73 -6.30 7.24
N ALA A 157 -4.84 -7.33 8.12
CA ALA A 157 -3.92 -7.58 9.23
C ALA A 157 -2.93 -8.70 8.90
N MET A 158 -2.65 -8.89 7.62
CA MET A 158 -1.60 -9.74 7.07
C MET A 158 -1.05 -9.11 5.79
N ASP A 159 0.15 -9.51 5.41
CA ASP A 159 0.79 -9.09 4.17
C ASP A 159 1.63 -10.25 3.63
N THR A 160 1.42 -10.64 2.38
CA THR A 160 2.20 -11.66 1.67
C THR A 160 3.05 -11.07 0.54
N ASN A 161 3.14 -9.74 0.44
CA ASN A 161 4.06 -9.11 -0.49
C ASN A 161 5.50 -9.56 -0.19
N PRO A 162 6.35 -9.70 -1.21
CA PRO A 162 7.76 -9.97 -0.98
C PRO A 162 8.37 -8.89 -0.09
N LEU A 163 9.17 -9.30 0.90
CA LEU A 163 9.90 -8.42 1.81
C LEU A 163 9.03 -7.57 2.75
N ALA A 164 7.78 -7.93 2.96
CA ALA A 164 6.85 -7.21 3.81
C ALA A 164 7.23 -7.28 5.31
N ALA A 165 6.79 -6.27 6.05
CA ALA A 165 6.72 -6.34 7.51
C ALA A 165 5.67 -7.37 7.94
N ASN A 166 5.91 -8.08 9.05
CA ASN A 166 4.85 -8.87 9.68
C ASN A 166 3.89 -7.93 10.45
N PRO A 167 2.62 -7.82 10.05
CA PRO A 167 1.66 -6.94 10.72
C PRO A 167 1.47 -7.25 12.21
N GLU A 168 1.64 -8.51 12.63
CA GLU A 168 1.55 -8.90 14.05
C GLU A 168 2.56 -8.13 14.92
N VAL A 169 3.78 -7.91 14.41
CA VAL A 169 4.83 -7.18 15.13
C VAL A 169 4.44 -5.71 15.30
N VAL A 170 3.96 -5.09 14.22
CA VAL A 170 3.59 -3.66 14.22
C VAL A 170 2.32 -3.41 15.03
N ILE A 171 1.31 -4.24 14.87
CA ILE A 171 0.05 -4.16 15.63
C ILE A 171 0.32 -4.44 17.12
N GLY A 172 1.21 -5.38 17.42
CA GLY A 172 1.57 -5.76 18.80
C GLY A 172 2.06 -4.58 19.63
N GLU A 173 2.88 -3.68 19.05
CA GLU A 173 3.31 -2.45 19.73
C GLU A 173 2.17 -1.47 20.03
N GLN A 174 1.11 -1.49 19.22
CA GLN A 174 0.01 -0.53 19.23
C GLN A 174 -1.34 -1.21 19.43
N ALA A 175 -1.35 -2.33 20.16
CA ALA A 175 -2.51 -3.21 20.31
C ALA A 175 -3.80 -2.48 20.75
N GLN A 176 -3.69 -1.55 21.69
CA GLN A 176 -4.85 -0.82 22.18
C GLN A 176 -5.36 0.20 21.14
N ALA A 177 -4.47 0.90 20.47
CA ALA A 177 -4.85 1.83 19.40
C ALA A 177 -5.51 1.08 18.23
N PHE A 178 -5.00 -0.10 17.86
CA PHE A 178 -5.62 -0.94 16.84
C PHE A 178 -7.05 -1.38 17.23
N LYS A 179 -7.26 -1.83 18.48
CA LYS A 179 -8.60 -2.18 19.00
C LYS A 179 -9.56 -0.98 18.93
N ASN A 180 -9.10 0.19 19.37
CA ASN A 180 -9.89 1.42 19.33
C ASN A 180 -10.28 1.78 17.90
N GLY A 181 -9.33 1.67 16.95
CA GLY A 181 -9.58 1.89 15.53
C GLY A 181 -10.61 0.95 14.93
N LEU A 182 -10.58 -0.34 15.29
CA LEU A 182 -11.60 -1.31 14.87
C LEU A 182 -12.99 -0.95 15.39
N THR A 183 -13.07 -0.47 16.63
CA THR A 183 -14.32 0.02 17.21
C THR A 183 -14.87 1.20 16.42
N ILE A 184 -14.01 2.15 16.01
CA ILE A 184 -14.40 3.28 15.17
C ILE A 184 -14.87 2.81 13.79
N LEU A 185 -14.16 1.89 13.15
CA LEU A 185 -14.55 1.34 11.85
C LEU A 185 -15.94 0.70 11.87
N SER A 186 -16.29 0.02 12.96
CA SER A 186 -17.61 -0.59 13.14
C SER A 186 -18.74 0.45 13.19
N ARG A 187 -18.44 1.74 13.36
CA ARG A 187 -19.42 2.85 13.31
C ARG A 187 -19.63 3.42 11.91
N LEU A 188 -18.73 3.10 10.95
CA LEU A 188 -18.80 3.65 9.59
C LEU A 188 -19.79 2.92 8.67
N THR A 189 -20.08 1.66 8.96
CA THR A 189 -20.97 0.83 8.14
C THR A 189 -21.99 0.08 9.00
N SER A 190 -23.15 -0.20 8.45
CA SER A 190 -24.10 -1.19 9.01
C SER A 190 -23.80 -2.62 8.56
N GLY A 191 -22.87 -2.78 7.61
CA GLY A 191 -22.41 -4.07 7.13
C GLY A 191 -21.30 -4.66 8.01
N GLU A 192 -20.65 -5.71 7.51
CA GLU A 192 -19.60 -6.41 8.24
C GLU A 192 -18.27 -5.62 8.17
N VAL A 193 -17.51 -5.69 9.25
CA VAL A 193 -16.08 -5.29 9.27
C VAL A 193 -15.25 -6.57 9.39
N PHE A 194 -14.49 -6.87 8.34
CA PHE A 194 -13.62 -8.03 8.26
C PHE A 194 -12.19 -7.69 8.66
N VAL A 195 -11.65 -8.45 9.61
CA VAL A 195 -10.22 -8.41 9.96
C VAL A 195 -9.59 -9.70 9.46
N ASN A 196 -8.74 -9.59 8.43
CA ASN A 196 -8.13 -10.73 7.77
C ASN A 196 -6.67 -10.86 8.19
N LYS A 197 -6.31 -12.04 8.74
CA LYS A 197 -5.00 -12.31 9.34
C LYS A 197 -4.39 -13.61 8.83
N ALA A 198 -3.09 -13.77 9.04
CA ALA A 198 -2.40 -15.03 8.82
C ALA A 198 -2.85 -16.09 9.85
N PRO A 199 -2.82 -17.39 9.51
CA PRO A 199 -3.18 -18.46 10.45
C PRO A 199 -2.35 -18.40 11.73
N GLY A 200 -3.03 -18.44 12.87
CA GLY A 200 -2.40 -18.42 14.18
C GLY A 200 -1.79 -17.07 14.61
N ALA A 201 -1.82 -16.04 13.78
CA ALA A 201 -1.32 -14.71 14.17
C ALA A 201 -2.14 -14.12 15.33
N ASN A 202 -1.44 -13.57 16.31
CA ASN A 202 -2.07 -12.96 17.50
C ASN A 202 -2.43 -11.50 17.21
N ILE A 203 -3.55 -11.28 16.53
CA ILE A 203 -4.07 -9.95 16.21
C ILE A 203 -5.15 -9.58 17.23
N PRO A 204 -4.95 -8.51 18.03
CA PRO A 204 -5.93 -8.05 19.01
C PRO A 204 -7.14 -7.45 18.30
N VAL A 205 -8.35 -7.86 18.67
CA VAL A 205 -9.59 -7.35 18.08
C VAL A 205 -10.52 -6.78 19.12
N ALA A 206 -11.37 -5.84 18.71
CA ALA A 206 -12.46 -5.29 19.52
C ALA A 206 -13.56 -4.76 18.60
N GLY A 207 -14.74 -4.52 19.15
CA GLY A 207 -15.90 -4.10 18.38
C GLY A 207 -16.60 -5.25 17.65
N ALA A 208 -17.57 -4.91 16.82
CA ALA A 208 -18.35 -5.87 16.02
C ALA A 208 -17.58 -6.21 14.72
N VAL A 209 -16.54 -7.03 14.83
CA VAL A 209 -15.72 -7.43 13.69
C VAL A 209 -15.73 -8.94 13.46
N GLN A 210 -15.59 -9.36 12.22
CA GLN A 210 -15.42 -10.76 11.84
C GLN A 210 -13.96 -11.04 11.51
N VAL A 211 -13.36 -11.99 12.24
CA VAL A 211 -11.96 -12.38 12.03
C VAL A 211 -11.89 -13.57 11.10
N ASN A 212 -11.11 -13.44 10.03
CA ASN A 212 -10.88 -14.51 9.07
C ASN A 212 -9.38 -14.81 8.96
N GLU A 213 -9.06 -16.08 8.74
CA GLU A 213 -7.69 -16.52 8.49
C GLU A 213 -7.52 -16.91 7.04
N PHE A 214 -6.49 -16.35 6.40
CA PHE A 214 -6.08 -16.68 5.04
C PHE A 214 -4.70 -17.32 5.04
N ALA A 215 -4.61 -18.51 4.45
CA ALA A 215 -3.37 -19.27 4.31
C ALA A 215 -2.98 -19.39 2.84
N GLY A 216 -1.70 -19.45 2.56
CA GLY A 216 -1.20 -19.68 1.22
C GLY A 216 -0.10 -18.72 0.80
N LYS A 217 0.32 -18.85 -0.45
CA LYS A 217 1.31 -17.98 -1.07
C LYS A 217 0.71 -16.63 -1.43
N HIS A 218 1.57 -15.65 -1.70
CA HIS A 218 1.11 -14.42 -2.34
C HIS A 218 0.31 -14.75 -3.63
N PRO A 219 -0.90 -14.19 -3.82
CA PRO A 219 -1.50 -13.01 -3.18
C PRO A 219 -2.48 -13.29 -2.03
N ALA A 220 -2.30 -14.35 -1.23
CA ALA A 220 -3.20 -14.67 -0.11
C ALA A 220 -3.42 -13.51 0.88
N GLY A 221 -2.46 -12.60 1.02
CA GLY A 221 -2.52 -11.43 1.90
C GLY A 221 -2.99 -10.14 1.24
N LEU A 222 -3.36 -10.15 -0.04
CA LEU A 222 -3.92 -8.97 -0.69
C LEU A 222 -5.40 -8.80 -0.34
N VAL A 223 -5.81 -7.55 -0.21
CA VAL A 223 -7.20 -7.23 0.12
C VAL A 223 -8.16 -7.64 -1.00
N GLY A 224 -7.77 -7.58 -2.27
CA GLY A 224 -8.57 -8.07 -3.39
C GLY A 224 -8.90 -9.55 -3.27
N THR A 225 -7.94 -10.37 -2.83
CA THR A 225 -8.19 -11.79 -2.51
C THR A 225 -9.21 -11.93 -1.38
N HIS A 226 -9.08 -11.14 -0.30
CA HIS A 226 -10.02 -11.19 0.81
C HIS A 226 -11.43 -10.78 0.40
N ILE A 227 -11.56 -9.72 -0.40
CA ILE A 227 -12.84 -9.22 -0.91
C ILE A 227 -13.52 -10.29 -1.76
N HIS A 228 -12.80 -10.89 -2.70
CA HIS A 228 -13.32 -11.92 -3.58
C HIS A 228 -13.93 -13.10 -2.81
N PHE A 229 -13.21 -13.62 -1.82
CA PHE A 229 -13.64 -14.82 -1.08
C PHE A 229 -14.68 -14.57 0.00
N LEU A 230 -14.82 -13.33 0.50
CA LEU A 230 -15.75 -13.02 1.59
C LEU A 230 -16.98 -12.23 1.13
N LYS A 231 -16.77 -11.18 0.35
CA LYS A 231 -17.86 -10.30 -0.12
C LYS A 231 -17.45 -9.56 -1.39
N PRO A 232 -17.58 -10.21 -2.55
CA PRO A 232 -17.17 -9.64 -3.83
C PRO A 232 -17.77 -8.27 -4.12
N ALA A 233 -16.95 -7.36 -4.63
CA ALA A 233 -17.37 -6.02 -5.04
C ALA A 233 -17.98 -6.05 -6.45
N SER A 234 -18.86 -5.12 -6.75
CA SER A 234 -19.45 -4.93 -8.09
C SER A 234 -19.85 -3.46 -8.29
N SER A 235 -20.36 -3.14 -9.49
CA SER A 235 -20.91 -1.80 -9.79
C SER A 235 -22.00 -1.34 -8.81
N GLU A 236 -22.69 -2.26 -8.14
CA GLU A 236 -23.78 -1.99 -7.19
C GLU A 236 -23.37 -2.23 -5.73
N LYS A 237 -22.28 -2.96 -5.50
CA LYS A 237 -21.82 -3.36 -4.17
C LYS A 237 -20.44 -2.81 -3.91
N PHE A 238 -20.39 -1.64 -3.30
CA PHE A 238 -19.13 -1.01 -2.91
C PHE A 238 -18.68 -1.51 -1.54
N VAL A 239 -17.43 -1.93 -1.47
CA VAL A 239 -16.75 -2.23 -0.21
C VAL A 239 -15.61 -1.24 -0.02
N TRP A 240 -15.24 -1.00 1.24
CA TRP A 240 -14.08 -0.19 1.57
C TRP A 240 -12.98 -1.05 2.15
N HIS A 241 -11.75 -0.59 2.03
CA HIS A 241 -10.62 -1.25 2.67
C HIS A 241 -9.57 -0.24 3.14
N LEU A 242 -8.77 -0.68 4.10
CA LEU A 242 -7.63 0.08 4.59
C LEU A 242 -6.59 -0.84 5.22
N GLY A 243 -5.36 -0.33 5.36
CA GLY A 243 -4.26 -1.03 6.01
C GLY A 243 -4.31 -0.96 7.53
N TYR A 244 -3.68 -1.93 8.20
CA TYR A 244 -3.66 -2.02 9.66
C TYR A 244 -3.07 -0.80 10.37
N GLN A 245 -2.10 -0.09 9.76
CA GLN A 245 -1.51 1.10 10.37
C GLN A 245 -2.45 2.30 10.34
N ASP A 246 -3.34 2.37 9.36
CA ASP A 246 -4.38 3.40 9.34
C ASP A 246 -5.46 3.13 10.39
N VAL A 247 -5.76 1.86 10.68
CA VAL A 247 -6.61 1.49 11.82
C VAL A 247 -6.02 1.97 13.14
N ILE A 248 -4.71 1.80 13.33
CA ILE A 248 -3.99 2.33 14.49
C ILE A 248 -4.11 3.86 14.56
N ALA A 249 -3.92 4.55 13.44
CA ALA A 249 -4.03 6.01 13.36
C ALA A 249 -5.46 6.49 13.70
N PHE A 250 -6.50 5.77 13.25
CA PHE A 250 -7.89 6.05 13.65
C PHE A 250 -8.06 5.93 15.17
N GLY A 251 -7.59 4.84 15.75
CA GLY A 251 -7.68 4.64 17.20
C GLY A 251 -6.98 5.74 18.01
N LYS A 252 -5.81 6.16 17.57
CA LYS A 252 -5.07 7.29 18.20
C LYS A 252 -5.80 8.59 18.04
N LEU A 253 -6.25 8.96 16.83
CA LEU A 253 -6.99 10.19 16.61
C LEU A 253 -8.16 10.32 17.57
N PHE A 254 -8.99 9.28 17.67
CA PHE A 254 -10.21 9.33 18.48
C PHE A 254 -9.96 9.29 19.99
N THR A 255 -8.79 8.87 20.45
CA THR A 255 -8.46 8.82 21.88
C THR A 255 -7.59 9.99 22.34
N SER A 256 -6.72 10.52 21.49
CA SER A 256 -5.83 11.64 21.84
C SER A 256 -6.26 13.00 21.25
N GLY A 257 -7.04 12.99 20.18
CA GLY A 257 -7.33 14.18 19.39
C GLY A 257 -6.18 14.64 18.50
N GLU A 258 -5.12 13.84 18.35
CA GLU A 258 -3.94 14.19 17.58
C GLU A 258 -3.81 13.31 16.33
N LEU A 259 -3.42 13.93 15.21
CA LEU A 259 -3.12 13.19 13.99
C LEU A 259 -1.83 12.38 14.17
N ASP A 260 -1.91 11.05 14.11
CA ASP A 260 -0.72 10.20 14.06
C ASP A 260 -0.30 9.96 12.61
N SER A 261 0.81 10.54 12.21
CA SER A 261 1.44 10.33 10.91
C SER A 261 2.59 9.31 10.94
N THR A 262 2.83 8.66 12.07
CA THR A 262 3.87 7.63 12.21
C THR A 262 3.58 6.43 11.32
N ARG A 263 4.63 5.89 10.71
CA ARG A 263 4.59 4.64 9.93
C ARG A 263 5.76 3.74 10.31
N VAL A 264 5.50 2.46 10.36
CA VAL A 264 6.54 1.43 10.39
C VAL A 264 6.63 0.82 9.01
N ILE A 265 7.78 0.90 8.38
CA ILE A 265 8.01 0.38 7.04
C ILE A 265 9.08 -0.71 7.04
N SER A 266 8.99 -1.60 6.08
CA SER A 266 10.08 -2.50 5.74
C SER A 266 11.07 -1.78 4.85
N LEU A 267 12.28 -1.52 5.33
CA LEU A 267 13.42 -1.11 4.50
C LEU A 267 14.18 -2.38 4.14
N ALA A 268 14.05 -2.83 2.89
CA ALA A 268 14.45 -4.17 2.50
C ALA A 268 14.92 -4.22 1.03
N GLY A 269 15.27 -5.40 0.56
CA GLY A 269 15.64 -5.61 -0.84
C GLY A 269 17.05 -6.17 -1.02
N PRO A 270 17.34 -6.72 -2.21
CA PRO A 270 18.63 -7.35 -2.48
C PRO A 270 19.83 -6.39 -2.42
N ALA A 271 19.58 -5.07 -2.54
CA ALA A 271 20.61 -4.04 -2.43
C ALA A 271 20.64 -3.36 -1.04
N ALA A 272 19.80 -3.77 -0.10
CA ALA A 272 19.83 -3.22 1.25
C ALA A 272 20.97 -3.81 2.08
N LYS A 273 21.78 -2.97 2.73
CA LYS A 273 22.88 -3.42 3.60
C LYS A 273 22.38 -4.06 4.89
N LYS A 274 21.31 -3.51 5.47
CA LYS A 274 20.73 -3.95 6.75
C LYS A 274 19.21 -3.96 6.68
N PRO A 275 18.61 -4.98 6.02
CA PRO A 275 17.16 -5.07 5.92
C PRO A 275 16.50 -5.20 7.29
N ARG A 276 15.56 -4.30 7.62
CA ARG A 276 14.88 -4.23 8.91
C ARG A 276 13.60 -3.42 8.84
N LEU A 277 12.81 -3.44 9.91
CA LEU A 277 11.69 -2.52 10.06
C LEU A 277 12.19 -1.21 10.68
N ILE A 278 11.75 -0.10 10.13
CA ILE A 278 12.09 1.23 10.64
C ILE A 278 10.82 2.07 10.87
N ARG A 279 10.85 2.85 11.93
CA ARG A 279 9.82 3.83 12.25
C ARG A 279 10.14 5.12 11.51
N THR A 280 9.16 5.67 10.83
CA THR A 280 9.25 6.91 10.07
C THR A 280 7.93 7.68 10.10
N ILE A 281 7.77 8.63 9.23
CA ILE A 281 6.58 9.45 9.08
C ILE A 281 5.96 9.25 7.68
N LEU A 282 4.66 9.38 7.58
CA LEU A 282 3.92 9.32 6.32
C LEU A 282 4.45 10.39 5.33
N GLY A 283 4.69 9.98 4.10
CA GLY A 283 5.23 10.86 3.07
C GLY A 283 6.72 11.18 3.21
N ALA A 284 7.48 10.48 4.06
CA ALA A 284 8.91 10.71 4.28
C ALA A 284 9.73 10.65 2.99
N SER A 285 10.76 11.50 2.88
CA SER A 285 11.72 11.46 1.77
C SER A 285 12.41 10.09 1.70
N THR A 286 12.29 9.40 0.58
CA THR A 286 12.95 8.11 0.36
C THR A 286 14.46 8.25 0.28
N ALA A 287 14.97 9.39 -0.21
CA ALA A 287 16.39 9.68 -0.23
C ALA A 287 16.97 9.75 1.20
N GLU A 288 16.26 10.39 2.14
CA GLU A 288 16.68 10.46 3.53
C GLU A 288 16.56 9.09 4.22
N LEU A 289 15.50 8.34 3.93
CA LEU A 289 15.29 6.99 4.46
C LEU A 289 16.37 5.99 4.05
N THR A 290 16.92 6.16 2.84
CA THR A 290 17.86 5.19 2.23
C THR A 290 19.31 5.65 2.25
N ALA A 291 19.59 6.82 2.84
CA ALA A 291 20.95 7.36 2.93
C ALA A 291 21.90 6.39 3.64
N GLY A 292 22.94 5.92 2.94
CA GLY A 292 23.93 4.97 3.46
C GLY A 292 23.43 3.52 3.62
N GLU A 293 22.19 3.22 3.25
CA GLU A 293 21.55 1.89 3.42
C GLU A 293 21.76 0.94 2.23
N ALA A 294 22.20 1.45 1.09
CA ALA A 294 22.34 0.66 -0.13
C ALA A 294 23.76 0.13 -0.32
N THR A 295 23.89 -1.03 -0.97
CA THR A 295 25.14 -1.54 -1.52
C THR A 295 25.58 -0.71 -2.73
N ASP A 296 26.85 -0.83 -3.11
CA ASP A 296 27.37 -0.11 -4.29
C ASP A 296 26.70 -0.60 -5.58
N GLY A 297 26.50 0.33 -6.51
CA GLY A 297 25.90 0.10 -7.82
C GLY A 297 24.83 1.12 -8.20
N GLU A 298 24.31 1.01 -9.43
CA GLU A 298 23.18 1.83 -9.87
C GLU A 298 21.91 1.34 -9.15
N LEU A 299 21.39 2.17 -8.26
CA LEU A 299 20.30 1.83 -7.37
C LEU A 299 18.95 2.32 -7.90
N ARG A 300 17.93 1.45 -7.85
CA ARG A 300 16.53 1.85 -7.89
C ARG A 300 15.95 1.78 -6.49
N VAL A 301 15.37 2.89 -6.03
CA VAL A 301 14.56 2.94 -4.82
C VAL A 301 13.10 2.82 -5.21
N VAL A 302 12.40 1.86 -4.61
CA VAL A 302 10.97 1.61 -4.86
C VAL A 302 10.20 1.97 -3.59
N SER A 303 9.26 2.89 -3.70
CA SER A 303 8.26 3.15 -2.66
C SER A 303 7.11 2.17 -2.85
N GLY A 304 6.84 1.34 -1.84
CA GLY A 304 5.87 0.23 -1.94
C GLY A 304 6.52 -1.13 -2.15
N SER A 305 5.71 -2.14 -2.47
CA SER A 305 6.19 -3.50 -2.64
C SER A 305 7.01 -3.67 -3.93
N LEU A 306 7.83 -4.71 -3.97
CA LEU A 306 8.63 -5.04 -5.16
C LEU A 306 7.76 -5.33 -6.40
N LEU A 307 6.51 -5.77 -6.19
CA LEU A 307 5.61 -6.15 -7.28
C LEU A 307 4.79 -4.99 -7.84
N MET A 308 4.37 -4.04 -6.97
CA MET A 308 3.46 -2.95 -7.39
C MET A 308 3.89 -1.56 -6.90
N GLY A 309 5.07 -1.44 -6.34
CA GLY A 309 5.58 -0.15 -5.88
C GLY A 309 6.01 0.76 -7.03
N SER A 310 6.09 2.05 -6.73
CA SER A 310 6.50 3.09 -7.69
C SER A 310 7.97 3.43 -7.52
N THR A 311 8.67 3.73 -8.63
CA THR A 311 10.05 4.23 -8.58
C THR A 311 10.08 5.61 -7.90
N ALA A 312 10.81 5.69 -6.80
CA ALA A 312 10.92 6.92 -6.00
C ALA A 312 12.03 7.82 -6.55
N THR A 313 11.68 8.70 -7.46
CA THR A 313 12.62 9.64 -8.09
C THR A 313 12.05 11.04 -8.21
N ALA A 314 12.89 12.06 -8.17
CA ALA A 314 12.54 13.46 -8.37
C ALA A 314 11.32 13.87 -7.50
N VAL A 315 10.28 14.40 -8.11
CA VAL A 315 9.06 14.88 -7.44
C VAL A 315 8.25 13.76 -6.75
N HIS A 316 8.50 12.48 -7.10
CA HIS A 316 7.91 11.29 -6.51
C HIS A 316 8.86 10.58 -5.51
N GLY A 317 9.95 11.20 -5.12
CA GLY A 317 10.96 10.66 -4.21
C GLY A 317 10.52 10.57 -2.74
N TYR A 318 9.27 10.17 -2.49
CA TYR A 318 8.65 10.15 -1.17
C TYR A 318 7.89 8.85 -0.93
N LEU A 319 7.71 8.50 0.35
CA LEU A 319 6.92 7.33 0.74
C LEU A 319 5.44 7.56 0.38
N GLY A 320 4.89 6.67 -0.41
CA GLY A 320 3.48 6.72 -0.81
C GLY A 320 2.52 6.58 0.37
N ARG A 321 1.30 7.14 0.21
CA ARG A 321 0.26 7.16 1.24
C ARG A 321 -0.12 5.77 1.73
N TYR A 322 -0.17 4.81 0.82
CA TYR A 322 -0.59 3.44 1.10
C TYR A 322 0.58 2.46 1.20
N HIS A 323 1.81 2.96 1.08
CA HIS A 323 3.01 2.14 1.08
C HIS A 323 3.55 1.92 2.49
N VAL A 324 3.91 0.67 2.78
CA VAL A 324 4.51 0.23 4.04
C VAL A 324 5.87 -0.44 3.83
N GLN A 325 6.46 -0.25 2.64
CA GLN A 325 7.76 -0.78 2.26
C GLN A 325 8.56 0.26 1.49
N VAL A 326 9.88 0.22 1.62
CA VAL A 326 10.86 0.83 0.71
C VAL A 326 11.84 -0.25 0.31
N VAL A 327 11.89 -0.54 -0.98
CA VAL A 327 12.73 -1.63 -1.50
C VAL A 327 13.92 -1.06 -2.27
N LEU A 328 15.10 -1.59 -1.95
CA LEU A 328 16.36 -1.25 -2.60
C LEU A 328 16.75 -2.38 -3.55
N ILE A 329 16.83 -2.08 -4.85
CA ILE A 329 17.17 -3.04 -5.90
C ILE A 329 18.13 -2.40 -6.90
N LEU A 330 19.09 -3.18 -7.40
CA LEU A 330 20.04 -2.68 -8.42
C LEU A 330 19.39 -2.70 -9.81
N GLU A 331 19.77 -1.73 -10.62
CA GLU A 331 19.41 -1.70 -12.03
C GLU A 331 20.08 -2.84 -12.80
N GLY A 332 19.31 -3.55 -13.60
CA GLY A 332 19.77 -4.66 -14.41
C GLY A 332 20.18 -4.19 -15.82
N ARG A 333 21.29 -3.47 -15.94
CA ARG A 333 21.78 -2.95 -17.23
C ARG A 333 22.53 -3.99 -18.06
N GLU A 334 23.12 -4.98 -17.40
CA GLU A 334 23.89 -6.03 -18.06
C GLU A 334 23.00 -6.99 -18.80
N LYS A 335 23.32 -7.26 -20.06
CA LYS A 335 22.65 -8.26 -20.89
C LYS A 335 23.59 -9.44 -21.08
N GLU A 336 23.15 -10.63 -20.66
CA GLU A 336 23.90 -11.86 -20.91
C GLU A 336 23.74 -12.31 -22.36
N LEU A 337 24.85 -12.59 -23.02
CA LEU A 337 24.84 -13.23 -24.33
C LEU A 337 24.39 -14.70 -24.18
N ILE A 338 23.30 -15.06 -24.86
CA ILE A 338 22.75 -16.44 -24.88
C ILE A 338 22.46 -16.97 -23.46
N GLY A 339 22.13 -16.08 -22.50
CA GLY A 339 21.96 -16.44 -21.09
C GLY A 339 20.88 -17.50 -20.80
N TYR A 340 19.94 -17.73 -21.73
CA TYR A 340 18.92 -18.77 -21.64
C TYR A 340 19.46 -20.20 -21.87
N MET A 341 20.65 -20.35 -22.44
CA MET A 341 21.30 -21.67 -22.65
C MET A 341 22.16 -22.12 -21.47
N TYR A 342 22.43 -21.23 -20.51
CA TYR A 342 23.22 -21.61 -19.34
C TYR A 342 22.41 -22.46 -18.34
N PRO A 343 23.06 -23.35 -17.59
CA PRO A 343 22.39 -24.13 -16.53
C PRO A 343 21.69 -23.27 -15.49
N GLY A 344 22.15 -22.04 -15.28
CA GLY A 344 21.51 -21.02 -14.46
C GLY A 344 21.29 -21.37 -13.00
N PRO A 345 22.32 -21.83 -12.23
CA PRO A 345 22.13 -22.17 -10.82
C PRO A 345 21.73 -20.95 -9.97
N ASN A 346 22.01 -19.72 -10.45
CA ASN A 346 21.66 -18.47 -9.80
C ASN A 346 20.54 -17.70 -10.50
N LYS A 347 19.83 -18.32 -11.43
CA LYS A 347 18.71 -17.72 -12.17
C LYS A 347 17.39 -18.27 -11.68
N PHE A 348 16.40 -17.39 -11.58
CA PHE A 348 15.02 -17.76 -11.29
C PHE A 348 14.22 -17.91 -12.59
N SER A 349 13.35 -18.91 -12.64
CA SER A 349 12.35 -19.05 -13.69
C SER A 349 11.07 -19.64 -13.13
N VAL A 350 9.94 -19.03 -13.46
CA VAL A 350 8.60 -19.53 -13.10
C VAL A 350 8.34 -20.92 -13.70
N THR A 351 8.86 -21.18 -14.90
CA THR A 351 8.69 -22.47 -15.63
C THR A 351 9.72 -23.52 -15.24
N ARG A 352 10.56 -23.26 -14.25
CA ARG A 352 11.61 -24.18 -13.75
C ARG A 352 12.63 -24.56 -14.81
N ALA A 353 12.97 -23.63 -15.70
CA ALA A 353 13.88 -23.88 -16.82
C ALA A 353 15.35 -24.01 -16.40
N TYR A 354 15.74 -23.55 -15.20
CA TYR A 354 17.12 -23.54 -14.73
C TYR A 354 17.38 -24.58 -13.64
N MET A 355 18.64 -24.97 -13.46
CA MET A 355 19.07 -25.89 -12.39
C MET A 355 18.74 -25.39 -10.98
N SER A 356 18.53 -24.08 -10.81
CA SER A 356 18.09 -23.49 -9.53
C SER A 356 16.79 -24.11 -8.98
N HIS A 357 15.95 -24.72 -9.82
CA HIS A 357 14.71 -25.37 -9.37
C HIS A 357 14.95 -26.60 -8.47
N PHE A 358 16.13 -27.20 -8.50
CA PHE A 358 16.50 -28.27 -7.57
C PHE A 358 16.73 -27.75 -6.13
N PHE A 359 16.82 -26.43 -5.97
CA PHE A 359 17.04 -25.78 -4.67
C PHE A 359 15.83 -24.89 -4.29
N PRO A 360 14.70 -25.45 -3.85
CA PRO A 360 13.43 -24.73 -3.68
C PRO A 360 13.46 -23.62 -2.61
N LYS A 361 14.43 -23.65 -1.70
CA LYS A 361 14.62 -22.60 -0.67
C LYS A 361 15.62 -21.51 -1.08
N LYS A 362 16.14 -21.58 -2.32
CA LYS A 362 17.13 -20.62 -2.79
C LYS A 362 16.48 -19.25 -3.02
N LEU A 363 17.11 -18.21 -2.48
CA LEU A 363 16.76 -16.82 -2.73
C LEU A 363 17.72 -16.19 -3.74
N PHE A 364 17.24 -15.23 -4.52
CA PHE A 364 17.97 -14.64 -5.63
C PHE A 364 18.20 -13.15 -5.42
N ASN A 365 19.39 -12.67 -5.81
CA ASN A 365 19.65 -11.24 -5.96
C ASN A 365 19.01 -10.79 -7.28
N MET A 366 17.72 -10.46 -7.20
CA MET A 366 16.99 -9.94 -8.36
C MET A 366 17.41 -8.49 -8.64
N THR A 367 17.35 -8.12 -9.91
CA THR A 367 17.57 -6.76 -10.41
C THR A 367 16.34 -6.33 -11.22
N THR A 368 16.35 -5.11 -11.74
CA THR A 368 15.24 -4.62 -12.57
C THR A 368 15.23 -5.20 -13.99
N THR A 369 16.16 -6.10 -14.33
CA THR A 369 16.19 -6.68 -15.68
C THR A 369 14.96 -7.57 -15.94
N THR A 370 14.32 -7.36 -17.07
CA THR A 370 13.23 -8.22 -17.57
C THR A 370 13.74 -9.51 -18.21
N ASN A 371 15.07 -9.67 -18.38
CA ASN A 371 15.73 -10.81 -19.06
C ASN A 371 15.20 -11.08 -20.48
N GLY A 372 14.80 -10.03 -21.19
CA GLY A 372 14.32 -10.12 -22.57
C GLY A 372 13.58 -8.86 -22.99
N SER A 373 13.25 -8.79 -24.29
CA SER A 373 12.42 -7.74 -24.85
C SER A 373 10.93 -8.05 -24.67
N GLU A 374 10.11 -7.04 -24.79
CA GLU A 374 8.66 -7.16 -24.87
C GLU A 374 8.23 -8.03 -26.05
N ARG A 375 7.21 -8.84 -25.86
CA ARG A 375 6.64 -9.77 -26.83
C ARG A 375 5.14 -9.83 -26.67
N ALA A 376 4.46 -10.43 -27.65
CA ALA A 376 3.04 -10.73 -27.54
C ALA A 376 2.76 -11.65 -26.33
N MET A 377 1.64 -11.44 -25.69
CA MET A 377 1.14 -12.28 -24.60
C MET A 377 0.83 -13.69 -25.14
N VAL A 378 1.44 -14.71 -24.54
CA VAL A 378 1.27 -16.10 -24.94
C VAL A 378 0.52 -16.87 -23.83
N PRO A 379 -0.61 -17.54 -24.13
CA PRO A 379 -1.44 -18.23 -23.15
C PRO A 379 -0.86 -19.61 -22.79
N ILE A 380 0.21 -19.64 -21.99
CA ILE A 380 0.87 -20.86 -21.54
C ILE A 380 0.47 -21.30 -20.13
N GLY A 381 -0.55 -20.69 -19.56
CA GLY A 381 -1.10 -21.02 -18.24
C GLY A 381 -0.33 -20.43 -17.06
N ASN A 382 0.57 -19.46 -17.28
CA ASN A 382 1.29 -18.81 -16.19
C ASN A 382 0.40 -17.95 -15.32
N PHE A 383 -0.54 -17.21 -15.92
CA PHE A 383 -1.48 -16.37 -15.20
C PHE A 383 -2.43 -17.20 -14.33
N GLU A 384 -2.92 -18.32 -14.85
CA GLU A 384 -3.82 -19.23 -14.13
C GLU A 384 -3.15 -19.89 -12.90
N ARG A 385 -1.82 -19.98 -12.89
CA ARG A 385 -1.06 -20.51 -11.75
C ARG A 385 -1.01 -19.54 -10.58
N VAL A 386 -1.07 -18.24 -10.84
CA VAL A 386 -0.87 -17.20 -9.84
C VAL A 386 -2.14 -16.45 -9.49
N MET A 387 -3.17 -16.50 -10.33
CA MET A 387 -4.47 -15.87 -10.08
C MET A 387 -5.36 -16.83 -9.27
N PRO A 388 -5.60 -16.54 -7.97
CA PRO A 388 -6.47 -17.39 -7.14
C PRO A 388 -7.94 -17.11 -7.29
N LEU A 389 -8.31 -15.95 -7.82
CA LEU A 389 -9.69 -15.51 -7.98
C LEU A 389 -10.40 -16.34 -9.06
N ASP A 390 -11.71 -16.47 -8.96
CA ASP A 390 -12.53 -17.17 -9.96
C ASP A 390 -12.77 -16.28 -11.21
N ILE A 391 -11.66 -15.93 -11.84
CA ILE A 391 -11.57 -15.07 -13.01
C ILE A 391 -10.76 -15.80 -14.07
N LEU A 392 -11.02 -15.55 -15.34
CA LEU A 392 -10.23 -16.04 -16.48
C LEU A 392 -9.10 -15.05 -16.80
N PRO A 393 -7.92 -15.15 -16.15
CA PRO A 393 -6.92 -14.08 -16.16
C PRO A 393 -6.33 -13.84 -17.55
N THR A 394 -6.07 -14.88 -18.34
CA THR A 394 -5.54 -14.71 -19.70
C THR A 394 -6.49 -13.92 -20.59
N MET A 395 -7.79 -14.20 -20.53
CA MET A 395 -8.79 -13.48 -21.33
C MET A 395 -8.91 -12.04 -20.86
N LEU A 396 -9.07 -11.85 -19.55
CA LEU A 396 -9.18 -10.53 -18.95
C LEU A 396 -7.98 -9.63 -19.29
N LEU A 397 -6.75 -10.13 -19.12
CA LEU A 397 -5.54 -9.34 -19.40
C LEU A 397 -5.43 -8.98 -20.89
N ARG A 398 -5.85 -9.86 -21.79
CA ARG A 398 -5.89 -9.55 -23.23
C ARG A 398 -6.88 -8.44 -23.56
N ASP A 399 -8.05 -8.47 -22.94
CA ASP A 399 -9.08 -7.45 -23.16
C ASP A 399 -8.64 -6.10 -22.58
N LEU A 400 -7.98 -6.10 -21.41
CA LEU A 400 -7.39 -4.88 -20.84
C LEU A 400 -6.33 -4.28 -21.76
N VAL A 401 -5.42 -5.09 -22.30
CA VAL A 401 -4.39 -4.62 -23.26
C VAL A 401 -5.02 -4.15 -24.58
N ALA A 402 -6.11 -4.78 -25.03
CA ALA A 402 -6.84 -4.35 -26.21
C ALA A 402 -7.72 -3.11 -25.99
N GLY A 403 -7.95 -2.71 -24.73
CA GLY A 403 -8.84 -1.61 -24.37
C GLY A 403 -10.33 -1.95 -24.48
N ASP A 404 -10.69 -3.25 -24.50
CA ASP A 404 -12.09 -3.71 -24.49
C ASP A 404 -12.63 -3.68 -23.05
N THR A 405 -13.15 -2.53 -22.65
CA THR A 405 -13.70 -2.31 -21.31
C THR A 405 -14.98 -3.08 -21.04
N ASP A 406 -15.80 -3.32 -22.06
CA ASP A 406 -17.08 -4.01 -21.89
C ASP A 406 -16.89 -5.50 -21.60
N THR A 407 -15.96 -6.15 -22.31
CA THR A 407 -15.63 -7.56 -22.08
C THR A 407 -14.83 -7.71 -20.79
N ALA A 408 -13.89 -6.79 -20.50
CA ALA A 408 -13.15 -6.81 -19.25
C ALA A 408 -14.06 -6.73 -18.01
N GLN A 409 -15.09 -5.88 -18.03
CA GLN A 409 -16.08 -5.81 -16.95
C GLN A 409 -16.85 -7.12 -16.76
N LYS A 410 -17.28 -7.77 -17.85
CA LYS A 410 -17.95 -9.08 -17.80
C LYS A 410 -17.04 -10.18 -17.25
N LEU A 411 -15.73 -10.07 -17.43
CA LEU A 411 -14.72 -10.98 -16.91
C LEU A 411 -14.28 -10.67 -15.48
N GLY A 412 -14.86 -9.65 -14.82
CA GLY A 412 -14.62 -9.37 -13.39
C GLY A 412 -13.61 -8.25 -13.12
N ALA A 413 -13.24 -7.41 -14.10
CA ALA A 413 -12.29 -6.32 -13.92
C ALA A 413 -12.63 -5.36 -12.77
N LEU A 414 -13.93 -5.15 -12.48
CA LEU A 414 -14.38 -4.22 -11.44
C LEU A 414 -14.03 -4.67 -10.01
N GLU A 415 -13.75 -5.95 -9.81
CA GLU A 415 -13.32 -6.48 -8.53
C GLU A 415 -11.85 -6.18 -8.22
N LEU A 416 -11.05 -5.97 -9.28
CA LEU A 416 -9.60 -5.89 -9.24
C LEU A 416 -9.08 -4.47 -9.03
N ASP A 417 -7.86 -4.42 -8.58
CA ASP A 417 -6.97 -3.26 -8.59
C ASP A 417 -5.63 -3.68 -9.20
N GLU A 418 -4.76 -2.74 -9.48
CA GLU A 418 -3.43 -2.96 -10.03
C GLU A 418 -2.62 -3.97 -9.21
N GLU A 419 -2.73 -3.92 -7.87
CA GLU A 419 -2.03 -4.85 -6.97
C GLU A 419 -2.41 -6.32 -7.20
N ASP A 420 -3.65 -6.60 -7.59
CA ASP A 420 -4.14 -7.96 -7.83
C ASP A 420 -3.56 -8.57 -9.11
N LEU A 421 -3.12 -7.72 -10.06
CA LEU A 421 -2.53 -8.11 -11.33
C LEU A 421 -0.99 -8.10 -11.35
N ALA A 422 -0.35 -7.50 -10.34
CA ALA A 422 1.10 -7.33 -10.29
C ALA A 422 1.87 -8.65 -10.38
N LEU A 423 1.37 -9.73 -9.77
CA LEU A 423 1.97 -11.04 -9.89
C LEU A 423 1.80 -11.64 -11.30
N CYS A 424 0.74 -11.29 -12.02
CA CYS A 424 0.56 -11.66 -13.42
C CYS A 424 1.62 -10.98 -14.30
N THR A 425 1.86 -9.69 -14.09
CA THR A 425 2.97 -8.95 -14.73
C THR A 425 4.31 -9.66 -14.49
N PHE A 426 4.61 -10.02 -13.22
CA PHE A 426 5.86 -10.70 -12.87
C PHE A 426 6.05 -12.03 -13.60
N VAL A 427 5.00 -12.83 -13.80
CA VAL A 427 5.09 -14.14 -14.47
C VAL A 427 4.84 -14.07 -15.98
N CYS A 428 4.57 -12.90 -16.53
CA CYS A 428 4.23 -12.71 -17.94
C CYS A 428 5.41 -13.08 -18.85
N PRO A 429 5.27 -14.10 -19.72
CA PRO A 429 6.31 -14.46 -20.66
C PRO A 429 6.54 -13.39 -21.74
N GLY A 430 5.50 -12.60 -22.03
CA GLY A 430 5.54 -11.49 -22.98
C GLY A 430 6.18 -10.21 -22.45
N LYS A 431 6.43 -10.10 -21.14
CA LYS A 431 6.93 -8.90 -20.48
C LYS A 431 5.98 -7.70 -20.57
N THR A 432 4.69 -7.97 -20.71
CA THR A 432 3.65 -6.96 -20.66
C THR A 432 3.52 -6.45 -19.22
N ASP A 433 3.57 -5.15 -19.05
CA ASP A 433 3.45 -4.44 -17.78
C ASP A 433 1.99 -4.01 -17.58
#